data_6e497d98f93e691c52bc3650ad70be9e
#
_entry.id   6e497d98f93e691c52bc3650ad70be9e
#
_cell.length_a   1.000
_cell.length_b   1.000
_cell.length_c   1.000
_cell.angle_alpha   90.00
_cell.angle_beta   90.00
_cell.angle_gamma   90.00
#
_symmetry.space_group_name_H-M   'P 1'
#
loop_
_entity.id
_entity.type
_entity.pdbx_description
1 polymer ?
#
loop_
_entity_poly.entity_id
_entity_poly.type
_entity_poly.pdbx_seq_one_letter_code
_entity_poly.pdbx_strand_id
1 'polypeptide(L)'
;MAGVDLSVWIPIFATWILVVGTLAFAYWQLRQNQRLHSTSTLLDLRDRFYSQRMRQARKALGTWLLKTDRGEEPDNWEVALFFELVGSLTRSRNLERQLVRKAFGTWITSYYTYTTQPIDLIGRWRKESNDPLVFADFEWLAKWIIERERRLAPGPDFEQSLLGEARFVLEGESQLDVAA
;
A
#
# COMPACT_ATOMS: atom_id res chain seq x y z
N MET A 1 -16.90 -55.37 33.85
CA MET A 1 -17.02 -54.13 33.07
C MET A 1 -16.81 -52.99 34.02
N ALA A 2 -15.64 -52.34 34.00
CA ALA A 2 -15.35 -51.17 34.88
C ALA A 2 -16.16 -49.98 34.35
N GLY A 3 -17.12 -49.52 35.15
CA GLY A 3 -17.86 -48.28 34.82
C GLY A 3 -16.92 -47.13 34.78
N VAL A 4 -16.88 -46.41 33.63
CA VAL A 4 -16.14 -45.15 33.49
C VAL A 4 -16.77 -44.14 34.45
N ASP A 5 -16.01 -43.68 35.43
CA ASP A 5 -16.49 -42.74 36.44
C ASP A 5 -16.66 -41.35 35.82
N LEU A 6 -17.87 -41.08 35.37
CA LEU A 6 -18.25 -39.82 34.69
C LEU A 6 -18.01 -38.59 35.55
N SER A 7 -17.92 -38.72 36.87
CA SER A 7 -17.71 -37.60 37.79
C SER A 7 -16.31 -36.95 37.63
N VAL A 8 -15.32 -37.70 37.15
CA VAL A 8 -13.95 -37.24 36.93
C VAL A 8 -13.82 -36.56 35.55
N TRP A 9 -14.58 -37.00 34.57
CA TRP A 9 -14.48 -36.48 33.20
C TRP A 9 -15.20 -35.15 33.00
N ILE A 10 -16.30 -34.89 33.68
CA ILE A 10 -17.08 -33.67 33.53
C ILE A 10 -16.23 -32.40 33.84
N PRO A 11 -15.49 -32.30 34.98
CA PRO A 11 -14.68 -31.12 35.27
C PRO A 11 -13.51 -30.96 34.28
N ILE A 12 -12.95 -32.05 33.77
CA ILE A 12 -11.88 -31.99 32.75
C ILE A 12 -12.41 -31.38 31.43
N PHE A 13 -13.56 -31.85 30.94
CA PHE A 13 -14.17 -31.30 29.75
C PHE A 13 -14.58 -29.83 29.92
N ALA A 14 -15.15 -29.45 31.07
CA ALA A 14 -15.51 -28.08 31.40
C ALA A 14 -14.27 -27.16 31.40
N THR A 15 -13.16 -27.60 31.93
CA THR A 15 -11.88 -26.86 31.93
C THR A 15 -11.35 -26.67 30.50
N TRP A 16 -11.38 -27.72 29.67
CA TRP A 16 -10.97 -27.63 28.27
C TRP A 16 -11.82 -26.64 27.46
N ILE A 17 -13.14 -26.63 27.65
CA ILE A 17 -14.07 -25.70 26.99
C ILE A 17 -13.73 -24.24 27.40
N LEU A 18 -13.48 -24.01 28.70
CA LEU A 18 -13.07 -22.68 29.17
C LEU A 18 -11.74 -22.23 28.57
N VAL A 19 -10.73 -23.10 28.54
CA VAL A 19 -9.41 -22.77 27.96
C VAL A 19 -9.54 -22.45 26.46
N VAL A 20 -10.22 -23.29 25.69
CA VAL A 20 -10.41 -23.08 24.25
C VAL A 20 -11.23 -21.81 24.01
N GLY A 21 -12.28 -21.57 24.78
CA GLY A 21 -13.11 -20.35 24.70
C GLY A 21 -12.29 -19.09 24.98
N THR A 22 -11.45 -19.11 26.01
CA THR A 22 -10.58 -17.99 26.37
C THR A 22 -9.54 -17.70 25.28
N LEU A 23 -8.93 -18.74 24.72
CA LEU A 23 -7.97 -18.60 23.62
C LEU A 23 -8.63 -18.06 22.36
N ALA A 24 -9.81 -18.55 22.01
CA ALA A 24 -10.58 -18.07 20.87
C ALA A 24 -10.98 -16.59 21.03
N PHE A 25 -11.40 -16.19 22.22
CA PHE A 25 -11.75 -14.81 22.54
C PHE A 25 -10.52 -13.90 22.51
N ALA A 26 -9.39 -14.31 23.10
CA ALA A 26 -8.15 -13.56 23.03
C ALA A 26 -7.64 -13.38 21.57
N TYR A 27 -7.71 -14.44 20.76
CA TYR A 27 -7.39 -14.37 19.34
C TYR A 27 -8.31 -13.39 18.59
N TRP A 28 -9.61 -13.43 18.85
CA TRP A 28 -10.57 -12.51 18.26
C TRP A 28 -10.29 -11.05 18.65
N GLN A 29 -9.99 -10.77 19.93
CA GLN A 29 -9.60 -9.43 20.40
C GLN A 29 -8.32 -8.93 19.72
N LEU A 30 -7.28 -9.78 19.62
CA LEU A 30 -6.03 -9.41 18.92
C LEU A 30 -6.30 -9.04 17.47
N ARG A 31 -7.13 -9.81 16.78
CA ARG A 31 -7.49 -9.54 15.38
C ARG A 31 -8.28 -8.24 15.23
N GLN A 32 -9.17 -7.94 16.18
CA GLN A 32 -9.94 -6.70 16.16
C GLN A 32 -9.06 -5.47 16.44
N ASN A 33 -8.13 -5.56 17.39
CA ASN A 33 -7.16 -4.50 17.68
C ASN A 33 -6.25 -4.21 16.48
N GLN A 34 -5.78 -5.24 15.79
CA GLN A 34 -4.98 -5.06 14.57
C GLN A 34 -5.75 -4.29 13.47
N ARG A 35 -7.05 -4.57 13.30
CA ARG A 35 -7.88 -3.83 12.33
C ARG A 35 -8.06 -2.36 12.71
N LEU A 36 -8.28 -2.05 13.98
CA LEU A 36 -8.41 -0.68 14.47
C LEU A 36 -7.11 0.10 14.28
N HIS A 37 -5.97 -0.50 14.60
CA HIS A 37 -4.65 0.10 14.36
C HIS A 37 -4.39 0.34 12.86
N SER A 38 -4.70 -0.62 12.01
CA SER A 38 -4.56 -0.47 10.57
C SER A 38 -5.40 0.69 10.01
N THR A 39 -6.61 0.87 10.51
CA THR A 39 -7.50 1.96 10.06
C THR A 39 -6.98 3.33 10.53
N SER A 40 -6.56 3.45 11.78
CA SER A 40 -6.01 4.70 12.32
C SER A 40 -4.73 5.09 11.57
N THR A 41 -3.81 4.16 11.37
CA THR A 41 -2.59 4.39 10.57
C THR A 41 -2.91 4.82 9.13
N LEU A 42 -3.93 4.22 8.52
CA LEU A 42 -4.35 4.60 7.17
C LEU A 42 -4.91 6.03 7.12
N LEU A 43 -5.66 6.46 8.13
CA LEU A 43 -6.16 7.84 8.22
C LEU A 43 -5.01 8.84 8.38
N ASP A 44 -4.03 8.55 9.25
CA ASP A 44 -2.84 9.39 9.42
C ASP A 44 -2.04 9.51 8.11
N LEU A 45 -1.87 8.40 7.39
CA LEU A 45 -1.22 8.40 6.07
C LEU A 45 -2.04 9.20 5.04
N ARG A 46 -3.36 9.10 5.07
CA ARG A 46 -4.24 9.88 4.20
C ARG A 46 -4.10 11.37 4.47
N ASP A 47 -4.13 11.79 5.73
CA ASP A 47 -3.97 13.20 6.12
C ASP A 47 -2.59 13.72 5.69
N ARG A 48 -1.52 12.94 5.87
CA ARG A 48 -0.19 13.25 5.36
C ARG A 48 -0.16 13.38 3.84
N PHE A 49 -0.83 12.47 3.11
CA PHE A 49 -0.89 12.49 1.64
C PHE A 49 -1.62 13.75 1.10
N TYR A 50 -2.65 14.21 1.81
CA TYR A 50 -3.39 15.42 1.45
C TYR A 50 -2.86 16.70 2.10
N SER A 51 -1.77 16.64 2.87
CA SER A 51 -1.11 17.83 3.43
C SER A 51 -0.61 18.78 2.32
N GLN A 52 -0.51 20.05 2.63
CA GLN A 52 -0.04 21.07 1.68
C GLN A 52 1.35 20.72 1.11
N ARG A 53 2.27 20.31 1.97
CA ARG A 53 3.62 19.89 1.57
C ARG A 53 3.59 18.73 0.56
N MET A 54 2.80 17.69 0.85
CA MET A 54 2.69 16.54 -0.04
C MET A 54 1.99 16.91 -1.36
N ARG A 55 1.00 17.82 -1.34
CA ARG A 55 0.39 18.33 -2.57
C ARG A 55 1.38 19.04 -3.47
N GLN A 56 2.26 19.87 -2.88
CA GLN A 56 3.35 20.54 -3.62
C GLN A 56 4.31 19.52 -4.24
N ALA A 57 4.72 18.51 -3.45
CA ALA A 57 5.58 17.42 -3.93
C ALA A 57 4.95 16.64 -5.09
N ARG A 58 3.66 16.28 -4.98
CA ARG A 58 2.92 15.58 -6.03
C ARG A 58 2.79 16.41 -7.29
N LYS A 59 2.46 17.70 -7.15
CA LYS A 59 2.41 18.64 -8.29
C LYS A 59 3.75 18.74 -9.00
N ALA A 60 4.83 18.94 -8.27
CA ALA A 60 6.17 19.05 -8.85
C ALA A 60 6.57 17.77 -9.60
N LEU A 61 6.42 16.62 -8.94
CA LEU A 61 6.78 15.33 -9.55
C LEU A 61 5.84 14.98 -10.73
N GLY A 62 4.53 15.16 -10.60
CA GLY A 62 3.58 14.90 -11.67
C GLY A 62 3.84 15.77 -12.90
N THR A 63 4.09 17.06 -12.70
CA THR A 63 4.46 17.98 -13.78
C THR A 63 5.75 17.55 -14.49
N TRP A 64 6.75 17.12 -13.72
CA TRP A 64 8.03 16.66 -14.28
C TRP A 64 7.88 15.34 -15.05
N LEU A 65 7.13 14.38 -14.51
CA LEU A 65 6.87 13.08 -15.14
C LEU A 65 6.15 13.21 -16.49
N LEU A 66 5.29 14.22 -16.64
CA LEU A 66 4.54 14.47 -17.89
C LEU A 66 5.35 15.21 -18.95
N LYS A 67 6.44 15.87 -18.60
CA LYS A 67 7.26 16.62 -19.57
C LYS A 67 7.98 15.67 -20.52
N THR A 68 7.93 15.99 -21.83
CA THR A 68 8.68 15.29 -22.86
C THR A 68 10.17 15.64 -22.80
N ASP A 69 10.48 16.93 -22.58
CA ASP A 69 11.83 17.43 -22.32
C ASP A 69 11.99 17.59 -20.81
N ARG A 70 12.53 16.56 -20.20
CA ARG A 70 12.74 16.49 -18.74
C ARG A 70 14.08 17.12 -18.42
N GLY A 71 14.07 18.41 -18.06
CA GLY A 71 15.22 19.08 -17.48
C GLY A 71 15.70 18.42 -16.18
N GLU A 72 16.33 19.21 -15.31
CA GLU A 72 16.77 18.73 -13.99
C GLU A 72 15.64 18.03 -13.23
N GLU A 73 15.95 16.89 -12.66
CA GLU A 73 15.05 16.11 -11.85
C GLU A 73 14.68 16.90 -10.60
N PRO A 74 13.39 16.94 -10.20
CA PRO A 74 13.04 17.63 -8.96
C PRO A 74 13.70 16.90 -7.77
N ASP A 75 14.37 17.66 -6.90
CA ASP A 75 15.01 17.16 -5.67
C ASP A 75 14.01 16.51 -4.67
N ASN A 76 12.79 16.32 -5.08
CA ASN A 76 11.70 15.97 -4.18
C ASN A 76 11.21 14.53 -4.37
N TRP A 77 11.84 13.64 -3.63
CA TRP A 77 11.52 12.21 -3.54
C TRP A 77 10.38 11.89 -2.57
N GLU A 78 9.76 12.92 -1.97
CA GLU A 78 8.77 12.73 -0.90
C GLU A 78 7.61 11.81 -1.30
N VAL A 79 7.17 11.87 -2.55
CA VAL A 79 6.08 11.02 -3.05
C VAL A 79 6.51 9.55 -3.12
N ALA A 80 7.70 9.29 -3.65
CA ALA A 80 8.22 7.94 -3.75
C ALA A 80 8.53 7.35 -2.36
N LEU A 81 9.13 8.16 -1.46
CA LEU A 81 9.37 7.78 -0.07
C LEU A 81 8.07 7.54 0.70
N PHE A 82 7.04 8.31 0.41
CA PHE A 82 5.71 8.07 1.00
C PHE A 82 5.16 6.71 0.58
N PHE A 83 5.23 6.36 -0.70
CA PHE A 83 4.75 5.06 -1.18
C PHE A 83 5.66 3.91 -0.75
N GLU A 84 6.95 4.14 -0.57
CA GLU A 84 7.86 3.17 0.05
C GLU A 84 7.44 2.86 1.49
N LEU A 85 7.13 3.89 2.30
CA LEU A 85 6.61 3.72 3.66
C LEU A 85 5.28 2.94 3.65
N VAL A 86 4.33 3.32 2.78
CA VAL A 86 3.05 2.60 2.64
C VAL A 86 3.27 1.14 2.25
N GLY A 87 4.21 0.88 1.33
CA GLY A 87 4.61 -0.47 0.91
C GLY A 87 5.17 -1.28 2.07
N SER A 88 6.10 -0.71 2.82
CA SER A 88 6.75 -1.34 3.98
C SER A 88 5.74 -1.69 5.08
N LEU A 89 4.86 -0.76 5.44
CA LEU A 89 3.78 -1.00 6.41
C LEU A 89 2.79 -2.08 5.92
N THR A 90 2.55 -2.14 4.62
CA THR A 90 1.68 -3.15 4.03
C THR A 90 2.34 -4.54 4.01
N ARG A 91 3.63 -4.60 3.71
CA ARG A 91 4.43 -5.83 3.68
C ARG A 91 4.60 -6.41 5.08
N SER A 92 4.82 -5.57 6.08
CA SER A 92 4.90 -5.96 7.49
C SER A 92 3.55 -6.28 8.13
N ARG A 93 2.44 -6.23 7.37
CA ARG A 93 1.05 -6.48 7.83
C ARG A 93 0.51 -5.46 8.86
N ASN A 94 1.14 -4.31 9.00
CA ASN A 94 0.62 -3.20 9.79
C ASN A 94 -0.54 -2.50 9.07
N LEU A 95 -0.60 -2.60 7.73
CA LEU A 95 -1.71 -2.14 6.90
C LEU A 95 -2.33 -3.31 6.12
N GLU A 96 -3.65 -3.30 6.02
CA GLU A 96 -4.38 -4.25 5.20
C GLU A 96 -4.25 -3.87 3.71
N ARG A 97 -3.74 -4.79 2.88
CA ARG A 97 -3.51 -4.56 1.43
C ARG A 97 -4.72 -4.04 0.68
N GLN A 98 -5.93 -4.54 1.02
CA GLN A 98 -7.16 -4.11 0.34
C GLN A 98 -7.56 -2.68 0.70
N LEU A 99 -7.33 -2.25 1.94
CA LEU A 99 -7.56 -0.87 2.36
C LEU A 99 -6.58 0.08 1.67
N VAL A 100 -5.30 -0.28 1.60
CA VAL A 100 -4.27 0.49 0.88
C VAL A 100 -4.62 0.62 -0.60
N ARG A 101 -5.02 -0.49 -1.27
CA ARG A 101 -5.44 -0.46 -2.66
C ARG A 101 -6.62 0.49 -2.89
N LYS A 102 -7.62 0.46 -2.01
CA LYS A 102 -8.78 1.35 -2.11
C LYS A 102 -8.44 2.82 -1.86
N ALA A 103 -7.52 3.09 -0.94
CA ALA A 103 -7.16 4.45 -0.55
C ALA A 103 -6.14 5.10 -1.49
N PHE A 104 -5.16 4.35 -1.98
CA PHE A 104 -4.00 4.87 -2.70
C PHE A 104 -3.70 4.14 -4.02
N GLY A 105 -4.45 3.10 -4.36
CA GLY A 105 -4.13 2.20 -5.48
C GLY A 105 -3.86 2.94 -6.79
N THR A 106 -4.76 3.82 -7.19
CA THR A 106 -4.64 4.59 -8.44
C THR A 106 -3.38 5.46 -8.45
N TRP A 107 -3.05 6.16 -7.36
CA TRP A 107 -1.81 6.94 -7.29
C TRP A 107 -0.56 6.06 -7.30
N ILE A 108 -0.55 4.98 -6.52
CA ILE A 108 0.58 4.04 -6.47
C ILE A 108 0.88 3.50 -7.88
N THR A 109 -0.14 3.02 -8.60
CA THR A 109 0.04 2.48 -9.94
C THR A 109 0.45 3.55 -10.95
N SER A 110 -0.14 4.75 -10.87
CA SER A 110 0.18 5.86 -11.77
C SER A 110 1.63 6.34 -11.62
N TYR A 111 2.06 6.62 -10.40
CA TYR A 111 3.44 7.04 -10.15
C TYR A 111 4.43 5.93 -10.49
N TYR A 112 4.14 4.67 -10.15
CA TYR A 112 5.00 3.55 -10.50
C TYR A 112 5.15 3.40 -12.00
N THR A 113 4.06 3.43 -12.77
CA THR A 113 4.08 3.29 -14.22
C THR A 113 4.97 4.37 -14.87
N TYR A 114 4.83 5.63 -14.46
CA TYR A 114 5.62 6.72 -15.03
C TYR A 114 7.06 6.82 -14.50
N THR A 115 7.36 6.23 -13.36
CA THR A 115 8.73 6.12 -12.83
C THR A 115 9.50 4.93 -13.41
N THR A 116 8.79 3.99 -14.04
CA THR A 116 9.42 2.81 -14.68
C THR A 116 9.38 2.86 -16.20
N GLN A 117 8.48 3.65 -16.80
CA GLN A 117 8.33 3.78 -18.26
C GLN A 117 8.06 5.25 -18.64
N PRO A 118 8.68 5.80 -19.67
CA PRO A 118 9.72 5.24 -20.53
C PRO A 118 11.12 5.33 -19.92
N ILE A 119 11.29 5.95 -18.75
CA ILE A 119 12.55 6.12 -18.05
C ILE A 119 12.51 5.23 -16.82
N ASP A 120 13.43 4.29 -16.72
CA ASP A 120 13.63 3.50 -15.49
C ASP A 120 14.27 4.35 -14.38
N LEU A 121 13.47 5.24 -13.81
CA LEU A 121 13.88 6.17 -12.77
C LEU A 121 14.27 5.42 -11.49
N ILE A 122 13.48 4.40 -11.12
CA ILE A 122 13.78 3.56 -9.95
C ILE A 122 15.08 2.80 -10.14
N GLY A 123 15.33 2.23 -11.32
CA GLY A 123 16.60 1.56 -11.63
C GLY A 123 17.79 2.51 -11.62
N ARG A 124 17.62 3.75 -12.12
CA ARG A 124 18.65 4.79 -12.03
C ARG A 124 18.98 5.13 -10.59
N TRP A 125 17.99 5.35 -9.74
CA TRP A 125 18.17 5.66 -8.32
C TRP A 125 18.89 4.55 -7.56
N ARG A 126 18.56 3.29 -7.83
CA ARG A 126 19.26 2.14 -7.27
C ARG A 126 20.74 2.12 -7.65
N LYS A 127 21.03 2.48 -8.89
CA LYS A 127 22.41 2.54 -9.39
C LYS A 127 23.20 3.70 -8.76
N GLU A 128 22.59 4.88 -8.64
CA GLU A 128 23.21 6.07 -8.06
C GLU A 128 23.46 5.91 -6.56
N SER A 129 22.51 5.34 -5.83
CA SER A 129 22.64 5.07 -4.39
C SER A 129 23.48 3.84 -4.07
N ASN A 130 23.83 3.02 -5.07
CA ASN A 130 24.42 1.71 -4.90
C ASN A 130 23.65 0.80 -3.93
N ASP A 131 22.30 0.96 -3.91
CA ASP A 131 21.37 0.18 -3.07
C ASP A 131 20.25 -0.42 -3.93
N PRO A 132 20.25 -1.73 -4.17
CA PRO A 132 19.23 -2.40 -4.96
C PRO A 132 17.85 -2.42 -4.29
N LEU A 133 17.76 -2.10 -3.01
CA LEU A 133 16.52 -2.13 -2.23
C LEU A 133 15.79 -0.79 -2.20
N VAL A 134 16.36 0.27 -2.77
CA VAL A 134 15.69 1.57 -2.89
C VAL A 134 14.35 1.39 -3.61
N PHE A 135 13.26 1.85 -2.97
CA PHE A 135 11.88 1.72 -3.42
C PHE A 135 11.40 0.28 -3.72
N ALA A 136 11.98 -0.72 -3.02
CA ALA A 136 11.60 -2.12 -3.20
C ALA A 136 10.18 -2.44 -2.69
N ASP A 137 9.74 -1.79 -1.62
CA ASP A 137 8.41 -1.98 -1.05
C ASP A 137 7.34 -1.23 -1.86
N PHE A 138 7.67 -0.05 -2.40
CA PHE A 138 6.82 0.66 -3.36
C PHE A 138 6.60 -0.17 -4.63
N GLU A 139 7.69 -0.64 -5.24
CA GLU A 139 7.64 -1.49 -6.44
C GLU A 139 6.83 -2.77 -6.21
N TRP A 140 7.08 -3.47 -5.09
CA TRP A 140 6.33 -4.66 -4.71
C TRP A 140 4.84 -4.39 -4.58
N LEU A 141 4.46 -3.30 -3.90
CA LEU A 141 3.06 -2.93 -3.69
C LEU A 141 2.38 -2.56 -5.01
N ALA A 142 3.04 -1.78 -5.86
CA ALA A 142 2.52 -1.38 -7.16
C ALA A 142 2.30 -2.60 -8.07
N LYS A 143 3.28 -3.49 -8.18
CA LYS A 143 3.17 -4.74 -8.96
C LYS A 143 2.03 -5.61 -8.44
N TRP A 144 1.86 -5.73 -7.12
CA TRP A 144 0.76 -6.48 -6.54
C TRP A 144 -0.61 -5.88 -6.90
N ILE A 145 -0.75 -4.54 -6.87
CA ILE A 145 -2.00 -3.85 -7.26
C ILE A 145 -2.27 -4.07 -8.75
N ILE A 146 -1.30 -3.80 -9.62
CA ILE A 146 -1.42 -3.96 -11.08
C ILE A 146 -1.84 -5.39 -11.45
N GLU A 147 -1.19 -6.39 -10.89
CA GLU A 147 -1.52 -7.79 -11.16
C GLU A 147 -2.94 -8.14 -10.69
N ARG A 148 -3.39 -7.55 -9.58
CA ARG A 148 -4.75 -7.74 -9.10
C ARG A 148 -5.79 -7.08 -10.02
N GLU A 149 -5.54 -5.84 -10.47
CA GLU A 149 -6.43 -5.14 -11.42
C GLU A 149 -6.49 -5.89 -12.75
N ARG A 150 -5.37 -6.40 -13.26
CA ARG A 150 -5.32 -7.24 -14.46
C ARG A 150 -6.18 -8.48 -14.34
N ARG A 151 -6.23 -9.12 -13.17
CA ARG A 151 -7.11 -10.28 -12.93
C ARG A 151 -8.58 -9.93 -12.83
N LEU A 152 -8.92 -8.72 -12.39
CA LEU A 152 -10.30 -8.26 -12.25
C LEU A 152 -10.87 -7.77 -13.58
N ALA A 153 -10.04 -7.19 -14.42
CA ALA A 153 -10.40 -6.69 -15.76
C ALA A 153 -9.40 -7.21 -16.80
N PRO A 154 -9.41 -8.51 -17.13
CA PRO A 154 -8.51 -9.07 -18.12
C PRO A 154 -8.88 -8.58 -19.52
N GLY A 155 -7.90 -8.08 -20.27
CA GLY A 155 -8.10 -7.64 -21.66
C GLY A 155 -6.77 -7.34 -22.34
N PRO A 156 -6.75 -7.39 -23.70
CA PRO A 156 -5.54 -7.08 -24.47
C PRO A 156 -5.08 -5.63 -24.29
N ASP A 157 -6.02 -4.72 -23.98
CA ASP A 157 -5.76 -3.28 -23.87
C ASP A 157 -5.44 -2.85 -22.41
N PHE A 158 -5.25 -3.79 -21.50
CA PHE A 158 -5.02 -3.48 -20.08
C PHE A 158 -3.85 -2.51 -19.88
N GLU A 159 -2.72 -2.74 -20.56
CA GLU A 159 -1.53 -1.87 -20.44
C GLU A 159 -1.79 -0.45 -20.96
N GLN A 160 -2.54 -0.31 -22.05
CA GLN A 160 -2.92 0.99 -22.60
C GLN A 160 -3.89 1.71 -21.67
N SER A 161 -4.85 1.00 -21.12
CA SER A 161 -5.79 1.54 -20.12
C SER A 161 -5.05 2.02 -18.87
N LEU A 162 -4.11 1.23 -18.36
CA LEU A 162 -3.27 1.59 -17.22
C LEU A 162 -2.44 2.87 -17.49
N LEU A 163 -1.84 2.97 -18.66
CA LEU A 163 -1.09 4.18 -19.07
C LEU A 163 -2.01 5.39 -19.20
N GLY A 164 -3.20 5.23 -19.77
CA GLY A 164 -4.20 6.29 -19.88
C GLY A 164 -4.69 6.79 -18.52
N GLU A 165 -5.00 5.89 -17.61
CA GLU A 165 -5.38 6.22 -16.24
C GLU A 165 -4.24 6.91 -15.49
N ALA A 166 -3.03 6.39 -15.59
CA ALA A 166 -1.85 6.97 -14.96
C ALA A 166 -1.59 8.40 -15.47
N ARG A 167 -1.73 8.63 -16.78
CA ARG A 167 -1.61 9.96 -17.37
C ARG A 167 -2.67 10.91 -16.83
N PHE A 168 -3.93 10.50 -16.83
CA PHE A 168 -5.04 11.30 -16.30
C PHE A 168 -4.81 11.73 -14.85
N VAL A 169 -4.34 10.81 -14.00
CA VAL A 169 -4.01 11.10 -12.60
C VAL A 169 -2.90 12.13 -12.50
N LEU A 170 -1.80 11.97 -13.25
CA LEU A 170 -0.68 12.90 -13.20
C LEU A 170 -1.03 14.29 -13.79
N GLU A 171 -1.88 14.35 -14.81
CA GLU A 171 -2.42 15.62 -15.33
C GLU A 171 -3.23 16.34 -14.23
N GLY A 172 -4.09 15.62 -13.50
CA GLY A 172 -4.81 16.16 -12.36
C GLY A 172 -3.87 16.66 -11.26
N GLU A 173 -2.82 15.91 -10.94
CA GLU A 173 -1.81 16.31 -9.95
C GLU A 173 -1.03 17.57 -10.37
N SER A 174 -0.71 17.69 -11.66
CA SER A 174 -0.01 18.87 -12.19
C SER A 174 -0.82 20.17 -12.08
N GLN A 175 -2.15 20.05 -12.01
CA GLN A 175 -3.09 21.17 -11.92
C GLN A 175 -3.53 21.46 -10.49
N LEU A 176 -3.01 20.74 -9.48
CA LEU A 176 -3.38 20.98 -8.08
C LEU A 176 -3.15 22.45 -7.71
N ASP A 177 -4.21 23.06 -7.19
CA ASP A 177 -4.11 24.41 -6.63
C ASP A 177 -3.39 24.34 -5.28
N VAL A 178 -2.23 24.96 -5.21
CA VAL A 178 -1.37 24.94 -4.00
C VAL A 178 -1.59 26.21 -3.18
N ALA A 179 -2.45 27.11 -3.71
CA ALA A 179 -2.81 28.35 -3.05
C ALA A 179 -3.89 28.08 -1.99
N ALA A 180 -3.47 28.02 -0.72
CA ALA A 180 -4.17 28.48 0.46
C ALA A 180 -3.36 28.19 1.72
#